data_2dc83665a13a002fafa0ccfc7d933d3e
#
_entry.id   2dc83665a13a002fafa0ccfc7d933d3e
#
_cell.length_a   1.000
_cell.length_b   1.000
_cell.length_c   1.000
_cell.angle_alpha   90.00
_cell.angle_beta   90.00
_cell.angle_gamma   90.00
#
_symmetry.space_group_name_H-M   'P 1'
#
loop_
_entity.id
_entity.type
_entity.pdbx_description
1 polymer ?
#
loop_
_entity_poly.entity_id
_entity_poly.type
_entity_poly.pdbx_seq_one_letter_code
_entity_poly.pdbx_strand_id
1 'polypeptide(L)'
;MADALGMIETKGFVGMVEAADAMVKAAKVELVGYEKIGGGYVTAIVRGDVAAVKAATEAGARGAERVGQLVSVHVIPRPHANIDLALPLGRSDDAKRELGGGNSKK
;
A
#
# COMPACT_ATOMS: atom_id res chain seq x y z
N MET A 1 -3.10 -17.22 -10.66
CA MET A 1 -3.89 -16.03 -10.77
C MET A 1 -3.19 -14.82 -10.21
N ALA A 2 -3.19 -13.74 -10.94
CA ALA A 2 -2.54 -12.54 -10.47
C ALA A 2 -3.46 -11.75 -9.55
N ASP A 3 -2.96 -11.31 -8.47
CA ASP A 3 -3.68 -10.48 -7.53
C ASP A 3 -3.40 -9.03 -7.83
N ALA A 4 -4.29 -8.16 -7.42
CA ALA A 4 -4.03 -6.73 -7.44
C ALA A 4 -3.41 -6.32 -6.11
N LEU A 5 -2.71 -5.22 -6.12
CA LEU A 5 -2.18 -4.62 -4.90
C LEU A 5 -2.81 -3.26 -4.70
N GLY A 6 -3.12 -2.93 -3.47
CA GLY A 6 -3.60 -1.62 -3.09
C GLY A 6 -2.67 -1.03 -2.05
N MET A 7 -2.42 0.27 -2.14
CA MET A 7 -1.55 0.93 -1.18
C MET A 7 -2.19 2.22 -0.73
N ILE A 8 -2.11 2.49 0.55
CA ILE A 8 -2.52 3.76 1.12
C ILE A 8 -1.36 4.33 1.89
N GLU A 9 -1.02 5.56 1.59
CA GLU A 9 0.02 6.28 2.33
C GLU A 9 -0.62 7.30 3.24
N THR A 10 -0.21 7.32 4.50
CA THR A 10 -0.72 8.28 5.47
C THR A 10 0.46 8.98 6.13
N LYS A 11 0.18 10.12 6.73
CA LYS A 11 1.14 10.77 7.59
C LYS A 11 0.79 10.38 9.02
N GLY A 12 1.68 9.65 9.65
CA GLY A 12 1.46 9.20 11.02
C GLY A 12 0.80 7.85 11.11
N PHE A 13 0.98 7.23 12.25
CA PHE A 13 0.54 5.86 12.47
C PHE A 13 -0.95 5.75 12.74
N VAL A 14 -1.57 6.79 13.30
CA VAL A 14 -3.01 6.77 13.57
C VAL A 14 -3.80 6.64 12.28
N GLY A 15 -3.44 7.42 11.27
CA GLY A 15 -4.08 7.33 9.96
C GLY A 15 -3.89 5.96 9.34
N MET A 16 -2.73 5.37 9.55
CA MET A 16 -2.41 4.05 9.05
C MET A 16 -3.30 2.98 9.67
N VAL A 17 -3.48 3.01 10.99
CA VAL A 17 -4.29 2.03 11.69
C VAL A 17 -5.75 2.14 11.23
N GLU A 18 -6.25 3.37 11.08
CA GLU A 18 -7.61 3.58 10.59
C GLU A 18 -7.78 3.06 9.17
N ALA A 19 -6.82 3.34 8.31
CA ALA A 19 -6.88 2.89 6.93
C ALA A 19 -6.83 1.36 6.85
N ALA A 20 -5.90 0.75 7.55
CA ALA A 20 -5.73 -0.69 7.50
C ALA A 20 -6.96 -1.42 8.02
N ASP A 21 -7.51 -0.95 9.13
CA ASP A 21 -8.69 -1.55 9.72
C ASP A 21 -9.88 -1.43 8.75
N ALA A 22 -10.07 -0.27 8.16
CA ALA A 22 -11.15 -0.04 7.22
C ALA A 22 -11.01 -0.91 5.97
N MET A 23 -9.79 -1.09 5.49
CA MET A 23 -9.54 -1.90 4.31
C MET A 23 -9.90 -3.35 4.53
N VAL A 24 -9.45 -3.95 5.61
CA VAL A 24 -9.68 -5.37 5.86
C VAL A 24 -11.11 -5.67 6.25
N LYS A 25 -11.84 -4.67 6.75
CA LYS A 25 -13.25 -4.84 7.06
C LYS A 25 -14.14 -4.65 5.85
N ALA A 26 -13.72 -3.87 4.88
CA ALA A 26 -14.57 -3.51 3.75
C ALA A 26 -14.63 -4.57 2.66
N ALA A 27 -13.58 -5.36 2.50
CA ALA A 27 -13.51 -6.30 1.41
C ALA A 27 -12.57 -7.45 1.76
N LYS A 28 -12.63 -8.51 0.98
CA LYS A 28 -11.81 -9.69 1.22
C LYS A 28 -10.43 -9.45 0.64
N VAL A 29 -9.59 -8.81 1.41
CA VAL A 29 -8.21 -8.52 1.05
C VAL A 29 -7.29 -8.97 2.17
N GLU A 30 -6.05 -9.21 1.82
CA GLU A 30 -5.02 -9.59 2.79
C GLU A 30 -4.12 -8.38 3.04
N LEU A 31 -3.88 -8.04 4.28
CA LEU A 31 -2.92 -7.00 4.61
C LEU A 31 -1.52 -7.60 4.45
N VAL A 32 -0.78 -7.12 3.49
CA VAL A 32 0.56 -7.62 3.22
C VAL A 32 1.54 -7.06 4.25
N GLY A 33 1.39 -5.81 4.60
CA GLY A 33 2.25 -5.21 5.61
C GLY A 33 2.21 -3.71 5.59
N TYR A 34 3.09 -3.13 6.38
CA TYR A 34 3.27 -1.70 6.48
C TYR A 34 4.70 -1.36 6.13
N GLU A 35 4.90 -0.18 5.62
CA GLU A 35 6.24 0.29 5.31
C GLU A 35 6.39 1.70 5.85
N LYS A 36 7.39 1.94 6.69
CA LYS A 36 7.70 3.29 7.16
C LYS A 36 8.65 3.92 6.17
N ILE A 37 8.28 5.06 5.63
CA ILE A 37 9.04 5.68 4.55
C ILE A 37 9.97 6.76 5.06
N GLY A 38 9.73 7.29 6.21
CA GLY A 38 10.50 8.39 6.77
C GLY A 38 9.66 9.65 6.79
N GLY A 39 10.06 10.61 7.55
CA GLY A 39 9.31 11.86 7.69
C GLY A 39 7.93 11.69 8.30
N GLY A 40 7.68 10.58 8.96
CA GLY A 40 6.37 10.29 9.55
C GLY A 40 5.38 9.66 8.58
N TYR A 41 5.81 9.31 7.37
CA TYR A 41 4.92 8.70 6.38
C TYR A 41 4.95 7.17 6.51
N VAL A 42 3.79 6.55 6.36
CA VAL A 42 3.63 5.09 6.46
C VAL A 42 2.75 4.63 5.32
N THR A 43 3.07 3.51 4.71
CA THR A 43 2.27 2.92 3.65
C THR A 43 1.71 1.58 4.12
N ALA A 44 0.42 1.35 3.92
CA ALA A 44 -0.19 0.03 4.12
C ALA A 44 -0.44 -0.59 2.76
N ILE A 45 -0.20 -1.88 2.66
CA ILE A 45 -0.32 -2.61 1.40
C ILE A 45 -1.26 -3.78 1.60
N VAL A 46 -2.26 -3.89 0.72
CA VAL A 46 -3.20 -5.01 0.72
C VAL A 46 -3.16 -5.70 -0.62
N ARG A 47 -3.58 -6.95 -0.64
CA ARG A 47 -3.60 -7.79 -1.83
C ARG A 47 -4.94 -8.53 -1.95
N GLY A 48 -5.42 -8.71 -3.16
CA GLY A 48 -6.63 -9.47 -3.40
C GLY A 48 -7.09 -9.28 -4.84
N ASP A 49 -8.33 -9.69 -5.15
CA ASP A 49 -8.93 -9.44 -6.43
C ASP A 49 -8.99 -7.95 -6.66
N VAL A 50 -8.98 -7.52 -7.92
CA VAL A 50 -8.96 -6.10 -8.25
C VAL A 50 -10.19 -5.36 -7.72
N ALA A 51 -11.36 -5.95 -7.78
CA ALA A 51 -12.57 -5.32 -7.27
C ALA A 51 -12.51 -5.19 -5.75
N ALA A 52 -12.01 -6.21 -5.08
CA ALA A 52 -11.87 -6.18 -3.62
C ALA A 52 -10.86 -5.13 -3.19
N VAL A 53 -9.75 -5.05 -3.91
CA VAL A 53 -8.70 -4.07 -3.60
C VAL A 53 -9.21 -2.64 -3.82
N LYS A 54 -9.98 -2.40 -4.87
CA LYS A 54 -10.57 -1.09 -5.11
C LYS A 54 -11.52 -0.71 -3.98
N ALA A 55 -12.39 -1.61 -3.59
CA ALA A 55 -13.34 -1.36 -2.51
C ALA A 55 -12.59 -1.13 -1.19
N ALA A 56 -11.57 -1.92 -0.93
CA ALA A 56 -10.78 -1.79 0.29
C ALA A 56 -10.07 -0.44 0.35
N THR A 57 -9.42 -0.04 -0.73
CA THR A 57 -8.66 1.20 -0.75
C THR A 57 -9.58 2.42 -0.64
N GLU A 58 -10.77 2.37 -1.21
CA GLU A 58 -11.75 3.44 -1.05
C GLU A 58 -12.16 3.58 0.41
N ALA A 59 -12.43 2.46 1.06
CA ALA A 59 -12.80 2.48 2.47
C ALA A 59 -11.64 2.96 3.33
N GLY A 60 -10.45 2.51 3.03
CA GLY A 60 -9.25 2.91 3.77
C GLY A 60 -8.97 4.40 3.62
N ALA A 61 -9.15 4.93 2.42
CA ALA A 61 -8.96 6.36 2.17
C ALA A 61 -9.92 7.19 3.02
N ARG A 62 -11.19 6.78 3.07
CA ARG A 62 -12.18 7.48 3.90
C ARG A 62 -11.79 7.40 5.38
N GLY A 63 -11.27 6.25 5.82
CA GLY A 63 -10.82 6.09 7.21
C GLY A 63 -9.68 7.03 7.54
N ALA A 64 -8.69 7.11 6.67
CA ALA A 64 -7.55 7.99 6.88
C ALA A 64 -7.97 9.46 6.82
N GLU A 65 -8.88 9.80 5.92
CA GLU A 65 -9.38 11.18 5.81
C GLU A 65 -10.09 11.63 7.05
N ARG A 66 -10.81 10.75 7.72
CA ARG A 66 -11.52 11.09 8.96
C ARG A 66 -10.58 11.60 10.03
N VAL A 67 -9.34 11.18 10.01
CA VAL A 67 -8.35 11.67 10.97
C VAL A 67 -7.37 12.66 10.33
N GLY A 68 -7.66 13.07 9.09
CA GLY A 68 -6.87 14.11 8.43
C GLY A 68 -5.48 13.68 8.00
N GLN A 69 -5.28 12.40 7.75
CA GLN A 69 -3.94 11.86 7.55
C GLN A 69 -3.69 11.22 6.18
N LEU A 70 -4.66 11.27 5.28
CA LEU A 70 -4.48 10.63 3.97
C LEU A 70 -3.50 11.42 3.10
N VAL A 71 -2.55 10.74 2.51
CA VAL A 71 -1.57 11.33 1.60
C VAL A 71 -1.81 10.85 0.18
N SER A 72 -1.90 9.55 -0.04
CA SER A 72 -2.11 9.02 -1.39
C SER A 72 -2.71 7.63 -1.37
N VAL A 73 -3.30 7.25 -2.48
CA VAL A 73 -3.90 5.93 -2.68
C VAL A 73 -3.48 5.44 -4.06
N HIS A 74 -3.05 4.19 -4.14
CA HIS A 74 -2.70 3.58 -5.41
C HIS A 74 -3.30 2.19 -5.50
N VAL A 75 -3.75 1.81 -6.70
CA VAL A 75 -4.18 0.45 -6.98
C VAL A 75 -3.41 -0.01 -8.20
N ILE A 76 -2.77 -1.18 -8.08
CA ILE A 76 -2.04 -1.78 -9.18
C ILE A 76 -2.72 -3.08 -9.53
N PRO A 77 -3.54 -3.10 -10.58
CA PRO A 77 -4.25 -4.30 -10.97
C PRO A 77 -3.31 -5.26 -11.68
N ARG A 78 -3.37 -6.50 -11.39
CA ARG A 78 -2.61 -7.57 -12.06
C ARG A 78 -1.09 -7.34 -12.02
N PRO A 79 -0.49 -7.36 -10.85
CA PRO A 79 0.94 -7.13 -10.74
C PRO A 79 1.73 -8.20 -11.50
N HIS A 80 2.85 -7.81 -12.04
CA HIS A 80 3.78 -8.73 -12.70
C HIS A 80 4.53 -9.55 -11.68
N ALA A 81 5.12 -10.63 -12.11
CA ALA A 81 5.86 -11.52 -11.23
C ALA A 81 6.93 -10.81 -10.44
N ASN A 82 7.57 -9.80 -11.01
CA ASN A 82 8.63 -9.06 -10.33
C ASN A 82 8.16 -7.76 -9.69
N ILE A 83 6.88 -7.54 -9.54
CA ILE A 83 6.36 -6.33 -8.94
C ILE A 83 6.80 -6.21 -7.47
N ASP A 84 7.00 -7.32 -6.82
CA ASP A 84 7.45 -7.32 -5.43
C ASP A 84 8.80 -6.64 -5.27
N LEU A 85 9.61 -6.62 -6.31
CA LEU A 85 10.87 -5.91 -6.28
C LEU A 85 10.69 -4.42 -6.46
N ALA A 86 9.61 -4.01 -7.09
CA ALA A 86 9.36 -2.62 -7.40
C ALA A 86 8.62 -1.87 -6.32
N LEU A 87 7.98 -2.57 -5.38
CA LEU A 87 7.14 -1.95 -4.38
C LEU A 87 7.71 -2.17 -2.99
N PRO A 88 7.39 -1.29 -2.04
CA PRO A 88 7.88 -1.44 -0.68
C PRO A 88 7.06 -2.47 0.10
N LEU A 89 7.22 -3.72 -0.23
CA LEU A 89 6.47 -4.80 0.40
C LEU A 89 7.23 -5.37 1.58
N GLY A 90 7.75 -4.55 2.43
CA GLY A 90 8.57 -4.97 3.54
C GLY A 90 10.00 -5.26 3.13
N ARG A 91 10.39 -4.80 1.96
CA ARG A 91 11.71 -5.05 1.44
C ARG A 91 12.72 -4.04 1.92
N SER A 92 13.97 -4.43 1.85
CA SER A 92 15.05 -3.56 2.25
C SER A 92 15.23 -2.43 1.25
N ASP A 93 15.98 -1.44 1.68
CA ASP A 93 16.35 -0.34 0.80
C ASP A 93 17.20 -0.80 -0.37
N ASP A 94 17.90 -1.89 -0.23
CA ASP A 94 18.69 -2.44 -1.32
C ASP A 94 17.84 -2.83 -2.51
N ALA A 95 16.71 -3.45 -2.27
CA ALA A 95 15.79 -3.81 -3.35
C ALA A 95 15.28 -2.56 -4.04
N LYS A 96 14.97 -1.53 -3.30
CA LYS A 96 14.52 -0.27 -3.88
C LYS A 96 15.59 0.37 -4.75
N ARG A 97 16.81 0.34 -4.32
CA ARG A 97 17.91 0.91 -5.10
C ARG A 97 18.12 0.19 -6.41
N GLU A 98 18.00 -1.11 -6.41
CA GLU A 98 18.16 -1.89 -7.62
C GLU A 98 17.13 -1.55 -8.65
N LEU A 99 15.97 -1.18 -8.23
CA LEU A 99 14.90 -0.86 -9.15
C LEU A 99 14.88 0.59 -9.55
N GLY A 100 15.35 1.41 -8.69
CA GLY A 100 15.39 2.82 -8.97
C GLY A 100 16.60 3.24 -9.73
N GLY A 101 17.43 2.54 -9.82
CA GLY A 101 18.51 2.90 -10.38
C GLY A 101 18.93 2.54 -11.33
N GLY A 102 18.16 2.48 -10.48
CA GLY A 102 18.48 2.13 -10.68
C GLY A 102 18.04 2.28 -10.69
N ASN A 103 17.96 2.77 -10.59
CA ASN A 103 17.79 2.65 -10.51
C ASN A 103 17.37 2.85 -10.48
N SER A 104 17.45 3.23 -10.28
CA SER A 104 17.35 3.19 -10.14
C SER A 104 17.13 3.39 -10.45
N LYS A 105 17.33 3.69 -10.62
CA LYS A 105 17.39 3.70 -10.90
C LYS A 105 16.84 3.94 -11.40
N LYS A 106 16.41 4.12 -11.48
CA LYS A 106 16.08 4.06 -11.79
C LYS A 106 16.00 4.33 -12.03
#